data_84784d96b42ddd4f579455ee694a2793
#
_entry.id   84784d96b42ddd4f579455ee694a2793
#
_cell.length_a   1.000
_cell.length_b   1.000
_cell.length_c   1.000
_cell.angle_alpha   90.00
_cell.angle_beta   90.00
_cell.angle_gamma   90.00
#
_symmetry.space_group_name_H-M   'P 1'
#
loop_
_entity.id
_entity.type
_entity.pdbx_description
1 polymer ?
#
loop_
_entity_poly.entity_id
_entity_poly.type
_entity_poly.pdbx_seq_one_letter_code
_entity_poly.pdbx_strand_id
1 'polypeptide(L)'
;MNAPGVLVTGASGYLGSQVVAALSERGDLRTVALDLREPGERLSGVVHETADIRAPDVDAIVARHRPRVVVHLASIVTPGRDSSREFEYSVDVLGARNLLEACVRHGVLRVIVSSSGAAYGYHPDHPEWLTETHPLRGNRAFAYSWHKRLVEEMLAEYRKTQPQLEQVVFRIGTILGASTRNQITDLFEKPRLIDPRVGQPLRLHP
;
A
#
# COMPACT_ATOMS: atom_id res chain seq x y z
N MET A 1 -2.96 25.21 -19.24
CA MET A 1 -2.00 24.35 -18.51
C MET A 1 -2.67 23.00 -18.31
N ASN A 2 -2.00 21.90 -18.65
CA ASN A 2 -2.58 20.58 -18.43
C ASN A 2 -2.75 20.32 -16.92
N ALA A 3 -3.89 19.74 -16.52
CA ALA A 3 -4.16 19.36 -15.13
C ALA A 3 -3.03 18.48 -14.56
N PRO A 4 -2.61 18.71 -13.30
CA PRO A 4 -1.56 17.92 -12.68
C PRO A 4 -1.96 16.44 -12.58
N GLY A 5 -1.05 15.55 -13.00
CA GLY A 5 -1.29 14.11 -13.02
C GLY A 5 -1.08 13.47 -11.63
N VAL A 6 -1.97 12.57 -11.26
CA VAL A 6 -1.83 11.66 -10.12
C VAL A 6 -1.91 10.22 -10.63
N LEU A 7 -0.92 9.40 -10.29
CA LEU A 7 -0.93 7.96 -10.58
C LEU A 7 -1.16 7.19 -9.27
N VAL A 8 -2.13 6.29 -9.29
CA VAL A 8 -2.47 5.43 -8.13
C VAL A 8 -2.14 3.99 -8.50
N THR A 9 -1.24 3.34 -7.78
CA THR A 9 -0.96 1.90 -7.93
C THR A 9 -1.77 1.09 -6.91
N GLY A 10 -2.12 -0.15 -7.23
CA GLY A 10 -3.04 -0.92 -6.41
C GLY A 10 -4.48 -0.38 -6.52
N ALA A 11 -4.79 0.24 -7.65
CA ALA A 11 -6.01 1.01 -7.89
C ALA A 11 -7.30 0.18 -7.83
N SER A 12 -7.23 -1.12 -8.11
CA SER A 12 -8.37 -2.06 -8.03
C SER A 12 -8.53 -2.71 -6.65
N GLY A 13 -7.64 -2.38 -5.69
CA GLY A 13 -7.76 -2.79 -4.29
C GLY A 13 -8.82 -1.99 -3.55
N TYR A 14 -9.17 -2.42 -2.32
CA TYR A 14 -10.18 -1.73 -1.51
C TYR A 14 -9.88 -0.24 -1.31
N LEU A 15 -8.69 0.10 -0.80
CA LEU A 15 -8.29 1.49 -0.59
C LEU A 15 -8.06 2.21 -1.92
N GLY A 16 -7.45 1.53 -2.89
CA GLY A 16 -7.14 2.11 -4.21
C GLY A 16 -8.37 2.58 -4.95
N SER A 17 -9.44 1.76 -5.00
CA SER A 17 -10.69 2.13 -5.66
C SER A 17 -11.36 3.34 -5.02
N GLN A 18 -11.32 3.46 -3.69
CA GLN A 18 -11.85 4.63 -2.96
C GLN A 18 -11.04 5.90 -3.29
N VAL A 19 -9.71 5.79 -3.32
CA VAL A 19 -8.83 6.91 -3.67
C VAL A 19 -9.07 7.35 -5.12
N VAL A 20 -9.15 6.40 -6.07
CA VAL A 20 -9.40 6.71 -7.48
C VAL A 20 -10.78 7.35 -7.66
N ALA A 21 -11.82 6.87 -6.99
CA ALA A 21 -13.15 7.47 -7.01
C ALA A 21 -13.11 8.92 -6.51
N ALA A 22 -12.53 9.15 -5.33
CA ALA A 22 -12.42 10.50 -4.77
C ALA A 22 -11.59 11.47 -5.65
N LEU A 23 -10.54 10.96 -6.32
CA LEU A 23 -9.76 11.77 -7.27
C LEU A 23 -10.52 12.05 -8.57
N SER A 24 -11.37 11.12 -9.04
CA SER A 24 -12.17 11.32 -10.27
C SER A 24 -13.23 12.41 -10.12
N GLU A 25 -13.72 12.63 -8.91
CA GLU A 25 -14.66 13.73 -8.61
C GLU A 25 -14.00 15.13 -8.67
N ARG A 26 -12.67 15.16 -8.67
CA ARG A 26 -11.89 16.39 -8.76
C ARG A 26 -11.61 16.73 -10.22
N GLY A 27 -12.29 17.72 -10.77
CA GLY A 27 -12.11 18.16 -12.16
C GLY A 27 -10.77 18.86 -12.43
N ASP A 28 -9.97 19.15 -11.39
CA ASP A 28 -8.68 19.82 -11.47
C ASP A 28 -7.47 18.86 -11.58
N LEU A 29 -7.70 17.55 -11.54
CA LEU A 29 -6.66 16.53 -11.58
C LEU A 29 -6.87 15.57 -12.75
N ARG A 30 -5.75 15.07 -13.30
CA ARG A 30 -5.74 13.95 -14.25
C ARG A 30 -5.33 12.67 -13.50
N THR A 31 -6.25 11.73 -13.36
CA THR A 31 -6.05 10.49 -12.59
C THR A 31 -5.69 9.34 -13.50
N VAL A 32 -4.63 8.62 -13.15
CA VAL A 32 -4.19 7.36 -13.76
C VAL A 32 -4.28 6.26 -12.71
N ALA A 33 -5.07 5.24 -12.97
CA ALA A 33 -5.27 4.07 -12.12
C ALA A 33 -4.47 2.89 -12.68
N LEU A 34 -3.50 2.39 -11.91
CA LEU A 34 -2.64 1.28 -12.29
C LEU A 34 -2.85 0.09 -11.33
N ASP A 35 -3.19 -1.05 -11.89
CA ASP A 35 -3.29 -2.32 -11.15
C ASP A 35 -2.93 -3.50 -12.06
N LEU A 36 -2.62 -4.65 -11.47
CA LEU A 36 -2.51 -5.92 -12.20
C LEU A 36 -3.88 -6.41 -12.70
N ARG A 37 -4.94 -6.08 -11.98
CA ARG A 37 -6.32 -6.46 -12.26
C ARG A 37 -7.08 -5.33 -12.92
N GLU A 38 -7.93 -5.68 -13.87
CA GLU A 38 -8.90 -4.73 -14.40
C GLU A 38 -9.81 -4.20 -13.26
N PRO A 39 -10.22 -2.94 -13.31
CA PRO A 39 -11.16 -2.40 -12.33
C PRO A 39 -12.54 -3.05 -12.48
N GLY A 40 -13.27 -3.17 -11.37
CA GLY A 40 -14.67 -3.61 -11.40
C GLY A 40 -15.58 -2.64 -12.17
N GLU A 41 -15.24 -1.36 -12.12
CA GLU A 41 -15.92 -0.29 -12.85
C GLU A 41 -14.87 0.70 -13.40
N ARG A 42 -15.05 1.11 -14.66
CA ARG A 42 -14.22 2.15 -15.28
C ARG A 42 -14.85 3.51 -15.08
N LEU A 43 -14.21 4.33 -14.27
CA LEU A 43 -14.70 5.68 -13.96
C LEU A 43 -14.40 6.64 -15.12
N SER A 44 -15.36 7.52 -15.43
CA SER A 44 -15.19 8.57 -16.45
C SER A 44 -14.06 9.53 -16.04
N GLY A 45 -13.23 9.92 -16.99
CA GLY A 45 -12.11 10.84 -16.76
C GLY A 45 -10.89 10.21 -16.10
N VAL A 46 -10.93 8.91 -15.79
CA VAL A 46 -9.78 8.15 -15.26
C VAL A 46 -9.14 7.32 -16.37
N VAL A 47 -7.82 7.42 -16.51
CA VAL A 47 -7.05 6.54 -17.39
C VAL A 47 -6.70 5.27 -16.61
N HIS A 48 -7.06 4.12 -17.17
CA HIS A 48 -6.76 2.81 -16.57
C HIS A 48 -5.61 2.15 -17.31
N GLU A 49 -4.58 1.78 -16.57
CA GLU A 49 -3.41 1.03 -17.04
C GLU A 49 -3.35 -0.32 -16.31
N THR A 50 -3.07 -1.38 -17.05
CA THR A 50 -2.92 -2.73 -16.49
C THR A 50 -1.47 -3.16 -16.60
N ALA A 51 -0.80 -3.31 -15.46
CA ALA A 51 0.56 -3.84 -15.39
C ALA A 51 0.88 -4.43 -14.01
N ASP A 52 1.82 -5.37 -14.00
CA ASP A 52 2.44 -5.84 -12.77
C ASP A 52 3.42 -4.77 -12.26
N ILE A 53 3.33 -4.44 -10.98
CA ILE A 53 4.22 -3.43 -10.37
C ILE A 53 5.72 -3.80 -10.48
N ARG A 54 6.02 -5.06 -10.71
CA ARG A 54 7.37 -5.59 -10.91
C ARG A 54 7.87 -5.45 -12.37
N ALA A 55 6.95 -5.23 -13.30
CA ALA A 55 7.27 -5.21 -14.73
C ALA A 55 7.98 -3.92 -15.15
N PRO A 56 8.81 -3.96 -16.19
CA PRO A 56 9.42 -2.77 -16.76
C PRO A 56 8.39 -1.80 -17.36
N ASP A 57 7.19 -2.25 -17.66
CA ASP A 57 6.08 -1.43 -18.17
C ASP A 57 5.71 -0.28 -17.23
N VAL A 58 5.96 -0.43 -15.92
CA VAL A 58 5.74 0.63 -14.93
C VAL A 58 6.56 1.88 -15.28
N ASP A 59 7.81 1.71 -15.70
CA ASP A 59 8.65 2.83 -16.15
C ASP A 59 8.04 3.55 -17.36
N ALA A 60 7.60 2.80 -18.36
CA ALA A 60 6.98 3.35 -19.57
C ALA A 60 5.65 4.07 -19.25
N ILE A 61 4.87 3.56 -18.29
CA ILE A 61 3.62 4.18 -17.84
C ILE A 61 3.92 5.52 -17.14
N VAL A 62 4.89 5.56 -16.21
CA VAL A 62 5.30 6.80 -15.54
C VAL A 62 5.84 7.81 -16.56
N ALA A 63 6.66 7.36 -17.52
CA ALA A 63 7.19 8.21 -18.61
C ALA A 63 6.08 8.84 -19.46
N ARG A 64 5.07 8.03 -19.83
CA ARG A 64 3.93 8.44 -20.67
C ARG A 64 3.05 9.46 -19.99
N HIS A 65 2.70 9.17 -18.75
CA HIS A 65 1.72 9.99 -18.02
C HIS A 65 2.33 11.14 -17.24
N ARG A 66 3.64 11.10 -16.96
CA ARG A 66 4.37 12.14 -16.21
C ARG A 66 3.58 12.67 -15.00
N PRO A 67 3.18 11.77 -14.07
CA PRO A 67 2.43 12.21 -12.90
C PRO A 67 3.30 13.12 -12.02
N ARG A 68 2.69 14.15 -11.43
CA ARG A 68 3.37 14.95 -10.41
C ARG A 68 3.39 14.24 -9.07
N VAL A 69 2.36 13.43 -8.80
CA VAL A 69 2.19 12.69 -7.56
C VAL A 69 1.93 11.22 -7.89
N VAL A 70 2.55 10.34 -7.14
CA VAL A 70 2.26 8.90 -7.17
C VAL A 70 1.73 8.47 -5.81
N VAL A 71 0.58 7.79 -5.80
CA VAL A 71 -0.01 7.15 -4.61
C VAL A 71 0.24 5.65 -4.71
N HIS A 72 1.16 5.14 -3.92
CA HIS A 72 1.57 3.73 -3.94
C HIS A 72 0.80 2.92 -2.91
N LEU A 73 -0.19 2.16 -3.38
CA LEU A 73 -1.05 1.29 -2.56
C LEU A 73 -0.90 -0.20 -2.93
N ALA A 74 -0.19 -0.51 -4.02
CA ALA A 74 0.05 -1.90 -4.43
C ALA A 74 0.84 -2.65 -3.37
N SER A 75 0.26 -3.70 -2.79
CA SER A 75 0.88 -4.55 -1.77
C SER A 75 0.04 -5.80 -1.55
N ILE A 76 0.67 -6.89 -1.14
CA ILE A 76 -0.02 -8.12 -0.74
C ILE A 76 -0.32 -8.04 0.77
N VAL A 77 -1.54 -7.63 1.10
CA VAL A 77 -2.00 -7.54 2.50
C VAL A 77 -2.51 -8.88 3.00
N THR A 78 -3.22 -9.61 2.15
CA THR A 78 -3.76 -10.95 2.43
C THR A 78 -3.24 -11.91 1.38
N PRO A 79 -2.21 -12.72 1.73
CA PRO A 79 -1.66 -13.70 0.81
C PRO A 79 -2.70 -14.74 0.39
N GLY A 80 -2.69 -15.14 -0.88
CA GLY A 80 -3.45 -16.29 -1.36
C GLY A 80 -2.91 -17.60 -0.78
N ARG A 81 -3.66 -18.69 -0.92
CA ARG A 81 -3.26 -20.02 -0.39
C ARG A 81 -1.93 -20.51 -0.94
N ASP A 82 -1.64 -20.18 -2.19
CA ASP A 82 -0.43 -20.60 -2.91
C ASP A 82 0.64 -19.50 -2.97
N SER A 83 0.50 -18.45 -2.15
CA SER A 83 1.48 -17.37 -2.09
C SER A 83 2.74 -17.84 -1.39
N SER A 84 3.90 -17.51 -1.96
CA SER A 84 5.18 -17.72 -1.29
C SER A 84 5.73 -16.40 -0.76
N ARG A 85 6.57 -16.49 0.25
CA ARG A 85 7.25 -15.33 0.83
C ARG A 85 8.10 -14.58 -0.20
N GLU A 86 8.72 -15.31 -1.10
CA GLU A 86 9.54 -14.77 -2.20
C GLU A 86 8.67 -13.99 -3.19
N PHE A 87 7.48 -14.53 -3.49
CA PHE A 87 6.51 -13.84 -4.34
C PHE A 87 6.03 -12.55 -3.67
N GLU A 88 5.62 -12.61 -2.40
CA GLU A 88 5.20 -11.44 -1.62
C GLU A 88 6.31 -10.37 -1.56
N TYR A 89 7.56 -10.80 -1.29
CA TYR A 89 8.72 -9.90 -1.31
C TYR A 89 8.91 -9.25 -2.69
N SER A 90 8.76 -10.02 -3.76
CA SER A 90 8.91 -9.48 -5.12
C SER A 90 7.90 -8.39 -5.43
N VAL A 91 6.65 -8.52 -4.96
CA VAL A 91 5.61 -7.51 -5.16
C VAL A 91 5.83 -6.32 -4.23
N ASP A 92 5.96 -6.57 -2.93
CA ASP A 92 5.98 -5.52 -1.92
C ASP A 92 7.28 -4.69 -1.95
N VAL A 93 8.42 -5.36 -2.04
CA VAL A 93 9.73 -4.70 -1.91
C VAL A 93 10.32 -4.38 -3.28
N LEU A 94 10.42 -5.36 -4.18
CA LEU A 94 11.01 -5.12 -5.50
C LEU A 94 10.08 -4.29 -6.39
N GLY A 95 8.76 -4.49 -6.29
CA GLY A 95 7.77 -3.66 -6.98
C GLY A 95 7.80 -2.20 -6.51
N ALA A 96 7.91 -1.97 -5.20
CA ALA A 96 8.08 -0.62 -4.65
C ALA A 96 9.38 0.03 -5.16
N ARG A 97 10.49 -0.72 -5.22
CA ARG A 97 11.76 -0.24 -5.77
C ARG A 97 11.61 0.15 -7.23
N ASN A 98 11.05 -0.73 -8.05
CA ASN A 98 10.81 -0.48 -9.48
C ASN A 98 10.02 0.83 -9.70
N LEU A 99 8.96 1.04 -8.92
CA LEU A 99 8.18 2.27 -8.99
C LEU A 99 8.97 3.51 -8.55
N LEU A 100 9.74 3.42 -7.45
CA LEU A 100 10.55 4.55 -6.96
C LEU A 100 11.64 4.95 -7.96
N GLU A 101 12.28 3.98 -8.61
CA GLU A 101 13.25 4.23 -9.68
C GLU A 101 12.61 4.95 -10.87
N ALA A 102 11.41 4.53 -11.28
CA ALA A 102 10.64 5.22 -12.32
C ALA A 102 10.26 6.64 -11.88
N CYS A 103 9.83 6.83 -10.64
CA CYS A 103 9.51 8.16 -10.10
C CYS A 103 10.71 9.12 -10.18
N VAL A 104 11.88 8.68 -9.76
CA VAL A 104 13.11 9.50 -9.82
C VAL A 104 13.49 9.80 -11.27
N ARG A 105 13.50 8.77 -12.13
CA ARG A 105 13.90 8.90 -13.53
C ARG A 105 13.03 9.88 -14.31
N HIS A 106 11.74 9.92 -14.02
CA HIS A 106 10.77 10.75 -14.75
C HIS A 106 10.33 12.01 -13.99
N GLY A 107 11.02 12.37 -12.91
CA GLY A 107 10.83 13.65 -12.22
C GLY A 107 9.49 13.75 -11.48
N VAL A 108 8.97 12.68 -10.91
CA VAL A 108 7.84 12.73 -10.00
C VAL A 108 8.21 13.57 -8.79
N LEU A 109 7.34 14.50 -8.39
CA LEU A 109 7.64 15.41 -7.30
C LEU A 109 7.36 14.79 -5.93
N ARG A 110 6.30 13.98 -5.84
CA ARG A 110 5.88 13.41 -4.55
C ARG A 110 5.40 11.98 -4.69
N VAL A 111 5.83 11.14 -3.78
CA VAL A 111 5.27 9.80 -3.58
C VAL A 111 4.55 9.72 -2.23
N ILE A 112 3.35 9.18 -2.24
CA ILE A 112 2.53 8.91 -1.05
C ILE A 112 2.46 7.40 -0.93
N VAL A 113 2.94 6.84 0.19
CA VAL A 113 3.05 5.39 0.38
C VAL A 113 2.15 4.93 1.53
N SER A 114 1.34 3.94 1.24
CA SER A 114 0.59 3.18 2.24
C SER A 114 1.53 2.18 2.93
N SER A 115 2.15 2.61 4.03
CA SER A 115 2.83 1.73 4.97
C SER A 115 1.83 1.20 6.00
N SER A 116 2.30 0.63 7.08
CA SER A 116 1.47 0.03 8.12
C SER A 116 2.11 0.19 9.50
N GLY A 117 1.29 0.28 10.53
CA GLY A 117 1.75 0.09 11.91
C GLY A 117 2.48 -1.24 12.13
N ALA A 118 2.23 -2.25 11.29
CA ALA A 118 2.97 -3.51 11.29
C ALA A 118 4.47 -3.34 11.04
N ALA A 119 4.93 -2.24 10.43
CA ALA A 119 6.36 -1.96 10.22
C ALA A 119 7.13 -1.82 11.54
N TYR A 120 6.49 -1.39 12.62
CA TYR A 120 7.10 -1.40 13.95
C TYR A 120 7.38 -2.81 14.46
N GLY A 121 6.61 -3.79 14.00
CA GLY A 121 6.57 -5.15 14.53
C GLY A 121 5.67 -5.28 15.75
N TYR A 122 5.43 -6.50 16.16
CA TYR A 122 4.61 -6.86 17.33
C TYR A 122 5.53 -7.44 18.39
N HIS A 123 6.14 -6.56 19.19
CA HIS A 123 7.12 -6.94 20.21
C HIS A 123 6.60 -6.60 21.60
N PRO A 124 6.76 -7.48 22.60
CA PRO A 124 6.20 -7.31 23.93
C PRO A 124 6.85 -6.15 24.73
N ASP A 125 8.02 -5.70 24.30
CA ASP A 125 8.79 -4.60 24.89
C ASP A 125 8.50 -3.24 24.24
N HIS A 126 7.47 -3.14 23.38
CA HIS A 126 7.02 -1.86 22.85
C HIS A 126 6.39 -1.01 23.97
N PRO A 127 6.56 0.32 23.92
CA PRO A 127 5.79 1.21 24.77
C PRO A 127 4.30 1.14 24.41
N GLU A 128 3.45 1.58 25.32
CA GLU A 128 1.99 1.61 25.09
C GLU A 128 1.61 2.43 23.85
N TRP A 129 2.34 3.51 23.59
CA TRP A 129 2.11 4.40 22.45
C TRP A 129 3.36 4.47 21.56
N LEU A 130 3.17 4.20 20.27
CA LEU A 130 4.20 4.34 19.25
C LEU A 130 4.01 5.64 18.48
N THR A 131 5.13 6.31 18.21
CA THR A 131 5.21 7.52 17.39
C THR A 131 6.11 7.28 16.18
N GLU A 132 6.13 8.21 15.25
CA GLU A 132 6.92 8.11 14.02
C GLU A 132 8.43 8.04 14.28
N THR A 133 8.88 8.46 15.45
CA THR A 133 10.31 8.43 15.85
C THR A 133 10.76 7.06 16.37
N HIS A 134 9.82 6.18 16.71
CA HIS A 134 10.17 4.83 17.17
C HIS A 134 10.77 3.99 16.04
N PRO A 135 11.76 3.13 16.36
CA PRO A 135 12.44 2.31 15.37
C PRO A 135 11.50 1.29 14.74
N LEU A 136 11.64 1.11 13.42
CA LEU A 136 10.96 0.06 12.69
C LEU A 136 11.69 -1.26 12.90
N ARG A 137 11.09 -2.19 13.59
CA ARG A 137 11.70 -3.48 13.93
C ARG A 137 11.20 -4.61 13.02
N GLY A 138 9.92 -4.54 12.61
CA GLY A 138 9.24 -5.60 11.86
C GLY A 138 9.27 -6.96 12.58
N ASN A 139 8.60 -7.94 12.02
CA ASN A 139 8.68 -9.32 12.46
C ASN A 139 9.13 -10.21 11.31
N ARG A 140 10.31 -10.82 11.40
CA ARG A 140 10.83 -11.70 10.33
C ARG A 140 9.91 -12.88 10.03
N ALA A 141 9.21 -13.41 11.02
CA ALA A 141 8.26 -14.51 10.86
C ALA A 141 6.95 -14.08 10.16
N PHE A 142 6.62 -12.79 10.16
CA PHE A 142 5.43 -12.23 9.52
C PHE A 142 5.85 -11.40 8.29
N ALA A 143 5.72 -11.98 7.11
CA ALA A 143 6.22 -11.41 5.86
C ALA A 143 5.75 -9.97 5.62
N TYR A 144 4.44 -9.69 5.78
CA TYR A 144 3.88 -8.36 5.61
C TYR A 144 4.55 -7.31 6.49
N SER A 145 4.69 -7.59 7.80
CA SER A 145 5.37 -6.71 8.76
C SER A 145 6.82 -6.45 8.34
N TRP A 146 7.52 -7.53 7.95
CA TRP A 146 8.90 -7.45 7.51
C TRP A 146 9.06 -6.62 6.22
N HIS A 147 8.19 -6.85 5.23
CA HIS A 147 8.23 -6.13 3.96
C HIS A 147 7.92 -4.64 4.14
N LYS A 148 6.93 -4.27 4.97
CA LYS A 148 6.63 -2.86 5.25
C LYS A 148 7.82 -2.15 5.89
N ARG A 149 8.54 -2.79 6.82
CA ARG A 149 9.80 -2.28 7.36
C ARG A 149 10.83 -2.05 6.25
N LEU A 150 11.08 -3.05 5.38
CA LEU A 150 12.07 -2.95 4.31
C LEU A 150 11.76 -1.83 3.31
N VAL A 151 10.48 -1.65 2.97
CA VAL A 151 10.05 -0.55 2.11
C VAL A 151 10.31 0.80 2.77
N GLU A 152 10.05 0.96 4.07
CA GLU A 152 10.35 2.22 4.76
C GLU A 152 11.85 2.47 4.95
N GLU A 153 12.66 1.44 5.13
CA GLU A 153 14.13 1.55 5.12
C GLU A 153 14.63 2.02 3.74
N MET A 154 14.07 1.48 2.66
CA MET A 154 14.33 1.92 1.30
C MET A 154 13.92 3.39 1.10
N LEU A 155 12.74 3.78 1.54
CA LEU A 155 12.27 5.17 1.47
C LEU A 155 13.18 6.12 2.26
N ALA A 156 13.70 5.69 3.41
CA ALA A 156 14.65 6.47 4.20
C ALA A 156 15.97 6.70 3.43
N GLU A 157 16.43 5.71 2.67
CA GLU A 157 17.61 5.87 1.81
C GLU A 157 17.33 6.81 0.62
N TYR A 158 16.17 6.68 -0.02
CA TYR A 158 15.76 7.61 -1.08
C TYR A 158 15.64 9.06 -0.58
N ARG A 159 15.21 9.31 0.66
CA ARG A 159 15.19 10.68 1.23
C ARG A 159 16.57 11.32 1.29
N LYS A 160 17.62 10.51 1.49
CA LYS A 160 18.99 11.01 1.54
C LYS A 160 19.58 11.21 0.14
N THR A 161 19.34 10.25 -0.76
CA THR A 161 19.99 10.19 -2.08
C THR A 161 19.21 10.90 -3.17
N GLN A 162 17.89 11.05 -3.00
CA GLN A 162 16.95 11.63 -3.97
C GLN A 162 16.00 12.64 -3.28
N PRO A 163 16.54 13.72 -2.66
CA PRO A 163 15.75 14.66 -1.86
C PRO A 163 14.70 15.42 -2.65
N GLN A 164 14.79 15.44 -4.01
CA GLN A 164 13.80 16.04 -4.90
C GLN A 164 12.50 15.23 -4.97
N LEU A 165 12.51 13.95 -4.60
CA LEU A 165 11.29 13.13 -4.48
C LEU A 165 10.73 13.24 -3.05
N GLU A 166 9.80 14.16 -2.87
CA GLU A 166 9.11 14.29 -1.59
C GLU A 166 8.34 13.02 -1.22
N GLN A 167 8.34 12.67 0.05
CA GLN A 167 7.71 11.45 0.52
C GLN A 167 6.70 11.73 1.63
N VAL A 168 5.51 11.14 1.51
CA VAL A 168 4.51 11.07 2.57
C VAL A 168 4.25 9.59 2.86
N VAL A 169 4.46 9.16 4.08
CA VAL A 169 4.30 7.76 4.48
C VAL A 169 3.21 7.66 5.54
N PHE A 170 2.15 6.93 5.22
CA PHE A 170 1.07 6.64 6.16
C PHE A 170 1.26 5.25 6.78
N ARG A 171 1.56 5.17 8.06
CA ARG A 171 1.56 3.92 8.83
C ARG A 171 0.15 3.58 9.27
N ILE A 172 -0.63 3.10 8.32
CA ILE A 172 -2.07 2.85 8.48
C ILE A 172 -2.29 1.67 9.45
N GLY A 173 -3.26 1.82 10.33
CA GLY A 173 -3.79 0.72 11.14
C GLY A 173 -4.73 -0.19 10.34
N THR A 174 -5.58 -0.95 11.02
CA THR A 174 -6.59 -1.78 10.35
C THR A 174 -7.64 -0.91 9.68
N ILE A 175 -7.81 -1.08 8.37
CA ILE A 175 -8.85 -0.41 7.61
C ILE A 175 -10.15 -1.21 7.78
N LEU A 176 -11.19 -0.54 8.27
CA LEU A 176 -12.53 -1.08 8.41
C LEU A 176 -13.51 -0.30 7.52
N GLY A 177 -14.52 -0.97 7.00
CA GLY A 177 -15.52 -0.36 6.16
C GLY A 177 -16.57 -1.39 5.71
N ALA A 178 -17.71 -0.93 5.21
CA ALA A 178 -18.87 -1.77 4.89
C ALA A 178 -18.58 -2.93 3.90
N SER A 179 -17.60 -2.77 3.01
CA SER A 179 -17.21 -3.79 2.03
C SER A 179 -15.78 -4.31 2.22
N THR A 180 -15.13 -3.97 3.35
CA THR A 180 -13.78 -4.46 3.65
C THR A 180 -13.84 -5.94 3.99
N ARG A 181 -13.01 -6.74 3.29
CA ARG A 181 -12.77 -8.14 3.61
C ARG A 181 -11.28 -8.35 3.82
N ASN A 182 -10.90 -8.70 5.04
CA ASN A 182 -9.52 -9.03 5.42
C ASN A 182 -9.53 -9.98 6.63
N GLN A 183 -8.36 -10.45 7.03
CA GLN A 183 -8.22 -11.40 8.14
C GLN A 183 -8.81 -10.88 9.46
N ILE A 184 -8.85 -9.57 9.66
CA ILE A 184 -9.41 -8.97 10.88
C ILE A 184 -10.94 -8.95 10.82
N THR A 185 -11.53 -8.55 9.67
CA THR A 185 -12.99 -8.59 9.49
C THR A 185 -13.52 -10.02 9.58
N ASP A 186 -12.78 -11.00 9.04
CA ASP A 186 -13.13 -12.42 9.14
C ASP A 186 -13.16 -12.92 10.60
N LEU A 187 -12.40 -12.30 11.51
CA LEU A 187 -12.48 -12.64 12.94
C LEU A 187 -13.82 -12.21 13.54
N PHE A 188 -14.35 -11.04 13.15
CA PHE A 188 -15.63 -10.55 13.67
C PHE A 188 -16.84 -11.30 13.10
N GLU A 189 -16.69 -12.00 11.98
CA GLU A 189 -17.73 -12.84 11.39
C GLU A 189 -17.80 -14.24 12.00
N LYS A 190 -16.81 -14.62 12.83
CA LYS A 190 -16.79 -15.93 13.48
C LYS A 190 -17.76 -15.97 14.67
N PRO A 191 -18.56 -17.05 14.82
CA PRO A 191 -19.50 -17.18 15.93
C PRO A 191 -18.81 -17.34 17.30
N ARG A 192 -17.49 -17.57 17.32
CA ARG A 192 -16.68 -17.70 18.53
C ARG A 192 -15.31 -17.07 18.30
N LEU A 193 -14.93 -16.18 19.20
CA LEU A 193 -13.56 -15.65 19.27
C LEU A 193 -12.81 -16.36 20.40
N ILE A 194 -11.53 -16.60 20.19
CA ILE A 194 -10.65 -17.14 21.25
C ILE A 194 -10.03 -15.94 21.97
N ASP A 195 -10.21 -15.84 23.28
CA ASP A 195 -9.45 -14.89 24.07
C ASP A 195 -8.00 -15.38 24.17
N PRO A 196 -7.03 -14.69 23.58
CA PRO A 196 -5.64 -15.12 23.58
C PRO A 196 -5.00 -15.13 24.99
N ARG A 197 -5.61 -14.43 25.97
CA ARG A 197 -5.10 -14.37 27.35
C ARG A 197 -5.46 -15.58 28.18
N VAL A 198 -6.58 -16.22 27.90
CA VAL A 198 -7.10 -17.36 28.66
C VAL A 198 -7.27 -18.63 27.85
N GLY A 199 -7.02 -18.58 26.52
CA GLY A 199 -7.16 -19.74 25.64
C GLY A 199 -8.59 -20.29 25.54
N GLN A 200 -9.61 -19.56 26.02
CA GLN A 200 -11.01 -19.99 26.01
C GLN A 200 -11.81 -19.23 24.94
N PRO A 201 -12.83 -19.86 24.34
CA PRO A 201 -13.69 -19.20 23.37
C PRO A 201 -14.57 -18.16 24.05
N LEU A 202 -14.52 -16.91 23.57
CA LEU A 202 -15.49 -15.87 23.93
C LEU A 202 -16.81 -16.15 23.21
N ARG A 203 -17.91 -16.21 23.95
CA ARG A 203 -19.25 -16.18 23.37
C ARG A 203 -19.64 -14.71 23.14
N LEU A 204 -19.77 -14.34 21.89
CA LEU A 204 -20.45 -13.08 21.55
C LEU A 204 -21.94 -13.29 21.81
N HIS A 205 -22.50 -12.55 22.74
CA HIS A 205 -23.96 -12.48 22.89
C HIS A 205 -24.51 -11.64 21.73
N PRO A 206 -25.66 -12.05 21.13
CA PRO A 206 -26.33 -11.31 20.07
C PRO A 206 -26.77 -9.93 20.53
#